data_4b805169e423cc44123d7bab7665a8c1
#
_entry.id   4b805169e423cc44123d7bab7665a8c1
#
_cell.length_a   1.000
_cell.length_b   1.000
_cell.length_c   1.000
_cell.angle_alpha   90.00
_cell.angle_beta   90.00
_cell.angle_gamma   90.00
#
_symmetry.space_group_name_H-M   'P 1'
#
loop_
_entity.id
_entity.type
_entity.pdbx_description
1 polymer ?
#
loop_
_entity_poly.entity_id
_entity_poly.type
_entity_poly.pdbx_seq_one_letter_code
_entity_poly.pdbx_strand_id
1 'polypeptide(L)'
;MKWRPIISVSICLVVFGVISSSLLSTNQKDSSAAWRKLPVPVDTDVLNVVAAVNNEFSDSWKAADLEAAAPASVRAVMRRASLALHGTVPSLEEIREFGPSDQQGKTIAVEYELMDRYIQYLLADRRYADYVSERFARVFVGVDAGPFLVYRRRRFQLWLSDQLFANRPYDSLCRELISGTGVWVSDPAVNFVTATITDDSGGRPDLPKLAGRTSRAFLGMRLDCLQCHDDALGTIGLSFDGISREALQTDFHQFAAFYSQASISLGGVQDDFHNYFYTYQGDEKDSHIAPKVPFRSDLELPTGSRRGQLANWITARQNKAFSRTAVNRVWAIIFGKPLVDPVDDIPLMGPFPPGLELLATDFSDHDYDLKRLIQIITRLDVFRISSRAAFEVTLQHERAWTVFPLVRLRPEQVAGGIGQTAKVQTIDADVSYTVRQQQQQDIFSFVKRYGDTGEDEFEDRGGTITQRLLMMNGNFVTDRTRSSDDSNTAARIAAIAEDDTDAIEITYLCVLTRLPSETERNHFLTALHEVSPGQREQVLEDLFWTLINSTEFSWNH
;
A
#
# COMPACT_ATOMS: atom_id res chain seq x y z
N MET A 1 -27.88 44.54 31.81
CA MET A 1 -26.67 44.06 31.10
C MET A 1 -26.00 42.86 31.79
N LYS A 2 -26.74 41.88 32.34
CA LYS A 2 -26.21 40.73 33.12
C LYS A 2 -26.49 39.34 32.50
N TRP A 3 -27.04 39.26 31.28
CA TRP A 3 -27.44 38.00 30.66
C TRP A 3 -26.43 37.42 29.65
N ARG A 4 -25.46 38.20 29.16
CA ARG A 4 -24.46 37.77 28.21
C ARG A 4 -23.55 36.60 28.69
N PRO A 5 -23.03 36.59 29.94
CA PRO A 5 -22.20 35.48 30.40
C PRO A 5 -22.99 34.19 30.60
N ILE A 6 -24.28 34.26 30.97
CA ILE A 6 -25.12 33.06 31.16
C ILE A 6 -25.40 32.38 29.80
N ILE A 7 -25.69 33.16 28.76
CA ILE A 7 -25.91 32.63 27.40
C ILE A 7 -24.63 32.00 26.84
N SER A 8 -23.47 32.62 27.04
CA SER A 8 -22.19 32.07 26.61
C SER A 8 -21.85 30.76 27.31
N VAL A 9 -22.05 30.66 28.62
CA VAL A 9 -21.84 29.41 29.37
C VAL A 9 -22.83 28.32 28.95
N SER A 10 -24.09 28.65 28.69
CA SER A 10 -25.09 27.70 28.23
C SER A 10 -24.76 27.17 26.81
N ILE A 11 -24.29 28.03 25.90
CA ILE A 11 -23.85 27.62 24.58
C ILE A 11 -22.62 26.72 24.68
N CYS A 12 -21.63 27.06 25.51
CA CYS A 12 -20.45 26.19 25.73
C CYS A 12 -20.84 24.84 26.33
N LEU A 13 -21.79 24.78 27.25
CA LEU A 13 -22.26 23.51 27.84
C LEU A 13 -23.04 22.67 26.83
N VAL A 14 -23.85 23.26 25.96
CA VAL A 14 -24.57 22.56 24.89
C VAL A 14 -23.58 22.07 23.85
N VAL A 15 -22.63 22.87 23.43
CA VAL A 15 -21.58 22.46 22.47
C VAL A 15 -20.71 21.34 23.06
N PHE A 16 -20.34 21.45 24.33
CA PHE A 16 -19.60 20.41 25.05
C PHE A 16 -20.43 19.12 25.19
N GLY A 17 -21.72 19.25 25.51
CA GLY A 17 -22.65 18.12 25.58
C GLY A 17 -22.84 17.41 24.23
N VAL A 18 -22.96 18.16 23.13
CA VAL A 18 -23.07 17.62 21.78
C VAL A 18 -21.75 16.96 21.33
N ILE A 19 -20.61 17.57 21.61
CA ILE A 19 -19.30 16.98 21.34
C ILE A 19 -19.10 15.73 22.20
N SER A 20 -19.43 15.76 23.47
CA SER A 20 -19.32 14.60 24.36
C SER A 20 -20.29 13.48 23.97
N SER A 21 -21.51 13.78 23.54
CA SER A 21 -22.45 12.76 23.07
C SER A 21 -22.04 12.17 21.71
N SER A 22 -21.47 12.96 20.81
CA SER A 22 -20.91 12.45 19.56
C SER A 22 -19.63 11.63 19.75
N LEU A 23 -18.86 11.90 20.81
CA LEU A 23 -17.69 11.11 21.21
C LEU A 23 -18.07 9.84 21.98
N LEU A 24 -19.23 9.84 22.64
CA LEU A 24 -19.73 8.70 23.44
C LEU A 24 -20.74 7.83 22.68
N SER A 25 -21.30 8.31 21.55
CA SER A 25 -22.12 7.47 20.68
C SER A 25 -21.22 6.59 19.79
N THR A 26 -20.45 5.74 20.40
CA THR A 26 -20.00 4.54 19.74
C THR A 26 -21.22 3.66 19.57
N ASN A 27 -21.86 3.73 18.40
CA ASN A 27 -22.65 2.62 17.90
C ASN A 27 -21.66 1.46 17.74
N GLN A 28 -21.47 0.73 18.82
CA GLN A 28 -20.88 -0.59 18.82
C GLN A 28 -21.87 -1.50 18.08
N LYS A 29 -21.96 -1.30 16.76
CA LYS A 29 -22.48 -2.36 15.89
C LYS A 29 -21.42 -3.44 15.97
N ASP A 30 -21.82 -4.62 16.39
CA ASP A 30 -21.03 -5.85 16.33
C ASP A 30 -20.43 -6.03 14.92
N SER A 31 -19.38 -5.29 14.60
CA SER A 31 -18.61 -5.47 13.37
C SER A 31 -17.93 -6.84 13.38
N SER A 32 -17.59 -7.34 14.56
CA SER A 32 -17.03 -8.66 14.77
C SER A 32 -17.94 -9.83 14.37
N ALA A 33 -19.24 -9.61 14.21
CA ALA A 33 -20.19 -10.66 13.78
C ALA A 33 -20.54 -10.60 12.29
N ALA A 34 -20.30 -9.46 11.62
CA ALA A 34 -20.70 -9.30 10.22
C ALA A 34 -19.83 -10.15 9.26
N TRP A 35 -18.54 -10.26 9.52
CA TRP A 35 -17.62 -11.06 8.70
C TRP A 35 -17.80 -12.58 8.88
N ARG A 36 -18.32 -13.05 10.04
CA ARG A 36 -18.68 -14.46 10.25
C ARG A 36 -19.79 -14.95 9.32
N LYS A 37 -20.50 -14.01 8.69
CA LYS A 37 -21.57 -14.27 7.73
C LYS A 37 -21.14 -14.10 6.28
N LEU A 38 -19.84 -13.91 6.00
CA LEU A 38 -19.29 -13.83 4.64
C LEU A 38 -18.94 -15.23 4.12
N PRO A 39 -19.85 -15.97 3.51
CA PRO A 39 -19.49 -16.98 2.56
C PRO A 39 -19.75 -16.37 1.20
N VAL A 40 -18.79 -15.77 0.57
CA VAL A 40 -18.96 -15.46 -0.85
C VAL A 40 -18.25 -16.57 -1.60
N PRO A 41 -19.01 -17.43 -2.32
CA PRO A 41 -18.41 -18.28 -3.32
C PRO A 41 -17.57 -17.38 -4.23
N VAL A 42 -16.35 -17.78 -4.49
CA VAL A 42 -15.49 -17.06 -5.42
C VAL A 42 -16.16 -17.12 -6.79
N ASP A 43 -16.30 -15.99 -7.42
CA ASP A 43 -16.87 -15.90 -8.77
C ASP A 43 -16.07 -16.81 -9.71
N THR A 44 -16.77 -17.63 -10.48
CA THR A 44 -16.15 -18.53 -11.47
C THR A 44 -15.28 -17.76 -12.47
N ASP A 45 -15.66 -16.54 -12.79
CA ASP A 45 -14.90 -15.67 -13.67
C ASP A 45 -13.53 -15.29 -13.06
N VAL A 46 -13.47 -14.96 -11.78
CA VAL A 46 -12.20 -14.76 -11.05
C VAL A 46 -11.32 -16.01 -11.12
N LEU A 47 -11.90 -17.20 -10.94
CA LEU A 47 -11.14 -18.46 -11.01
C LEU A 47 -10.59 -18.73 -12.41
N ASN A 48 -11.33 -18.37 -13.46
CA ASN A 48 -10.87 -18.51 -14.84
C ASN A 48 -9.65 -17.61 -15.12
N VAL A 49 -9.69 -16.36 -14.66
CA VAL A 49 -8.56 -15.42 -14.80
C VAL A 49 -7.35 -15.92 -14.01
N VAL A 50 -7.53 -16.38 -12.79
CA VAL A 50 -6.46 -16.98 -11.96
C VAL A 50 -5.82 -18.15 -12.69
N ALA A 51 -6.62 -19.07 -13.25
CA ALA A 51 -6.11 -20.22 -14.01
C ALA A 51 -5.33 -19.79 -15.26
N ALA A 52 -5.82 -18.80 -16.01
CA ALA A 52 -5.15 -18.28 -17.19
C ALA A 52 -3.78 -17.66 -16.84
N VAL A 53 -3.71 -16.83 -15.79
CA VAL A 53 -2.46 -16.22 -15.35
C VAL A 53 -1.47 -17.27 -14.81
N ASN A 54 -1.93 -18.24 -14.02
CA ASN A 54 -1.09 -19.33 -13.53
C ASN A 54 -0.51 -20.17 -14.69
N ASN A 55 -1.28 -20.38 -15.76
CA ASN A 55 -0.79 -21.07 -16.94
C ASN A 55 0.33 -20.29 -17.63
N GLU A 56 0.20 -18.95 -17.80
CA GLU A 56 1.29 -18.14 -18.37
C GLU A 56 2.59 -18.26 -17.56
N PHE A 57 2.50 -18.21 -16.22
CA PHE A 57 3.68 -18.41 -15.36
C PHE A 57 4.25 -19.83 -15.52
N SER A 58 3.41 -20.85 -15.44
CA SER A 58 3.83 -22.25 -15.59
C SER A 58 4.51 -22.52 -16.92
N ASP A 59 3.98 -21.98 -18.02
CA ASP A 59 4.56 -22.14 -19.34
C ASP A 59 5.88 -21.37 -19.49
N SER A 60 5.99 -20.19 -18.88
CA SER A 60 7.25 -19.45 -18.80
C SER A 60 8.32 -20.22 -18.00
N TRP A 61 7.97 -20.84 -16.88
CA TRP A 61 8.88 -21.66 -16.09
C TRP A 61 9.37 -22.89 -16.85
N LYS A 62 8.46 -23.60 -17.53
CA LYS A 62 8.83 -24.75 -18.39
C LYS A 62 9.75 -24.33 -19.53
N ALA A 63 9.46 -23.19 -20.18
CA ALA A 63 10.27 -22.68 -21.28
C ALA A 63 11.69 -22.30 -20.83
N ALA A 64 11.85 -21.87 -19.57
CA ALA A 64 13.12 -21.51 -18.96
C ALA A 64 13.82 -22.67 -18.23
N ASP A 65 13.21 -23.88 -18.21
CA ASP A 65 13.67 -25.07 -17.44
C ASP A 65 13.88 -24.74 -15.94
N LEU A 66 12.91 -24.02 -15.35
CA LEU A 66 12.93 -23.61 -13.96
C LEU A 66 11.92 -24.41 -13.14
N GLU A 67 12.36 -24.90 -11.97
CA GLU A 67 11.50 -25.51 -10.97
C GLU A 67 10.89 -24.43 -10.05
N ALA A 68 9.60 -24.57 -9.72
CA ALA A 68 8.95 -23.69 -8.75
C ALA A 68 9.05 -24.27 -7.32
N ALA A 69 9.14 -23.40 -6.33
CA ALA A 69 9.12 -23.80 -4.95
C ALA A 69 7.77 -24.45 -4.56
N ALA A 70 7.79 -25.28 -3.54
CA ALA A 70 6.58 -25.90 -3.01
C ALA A 70 5.60 -24.85 -2.47
N PRO A 71 4.31 -25.17 -2.34
CA PRO A 71 3.33 -24.29 -1.69
C PRO A 71 3.78 -23.88 -0.28
N ALA A 72 3.56 -22.62 0.07
CA ALA A 72 3.81 -22.10 1.42
C ALA A 72 2.73 -22.57 2.38
N SER A 73 3.05 -22.59 3.69
CA SER A 73 2.04 -22.87 4.71
C SER A 73 0.96 -21.77 4.73
N VAL A 74 -0.27 -22.14 5.12
CA VAL A 74 -1.38 -21.18 5.27
C VAL A 74 -0.98 -19.99 6.15
N ARG A 75 -0.28 -20.23 7.25
CA ARG A 75 0.19 -19.16 8.16
C ARG A 75 1.17 -18.20 7.49
N ALA A 76 2.07 -18.69 6.63
CA ALA A 76 2.97 -17.83 5.86
C ALA A 76 2.20 -16.95 4.87
N VAL A 77 1.22 -17.52 4.16
CA VAL A 77 0.35 -16.77 3.24
C VAL A 77 -0.52 -15.75 3.99
N MET A 78 -1.04 -16.10 5.19
CA MET A 78 -1.75 -15.15 6.06
C MET A 78 -0.86 -13.95 6.44
N ARG A 79 0.39 -14.21 6.85
CA ARG A 79 1.36 -13.14 7.18
C ARG A 79 1.58 -12.21 6.00
N ARG A 80 1.84 -12.76 4.81
CA ARG A 80 2.02 -11.99 3.56
C ARG A 80 0.83 -11.09 3.28
N ALA A 81 -0.37 -11.66 3.33
CA ALA A 81 -1.62 -10.95 3.04
C ALA A 81 -1.88 -9.82 4.05
N SER A 82 -1.71 -10.08 5.35
CA SER A 82 -1.87 -9.06 6.39
C SER A 82 -0.86 -7.92 6.25
N LEU A 83 0.42 -8.24 6.04
CA LEU A 83 1.46 -7.24 5.80
C LEU A 83 1.19 -6.42 4.54
N ALA A 84 0.71 -7.05 3.46
CA ALA A 84 0.44 -6.38 2.19
C ALA A 84 -0.79 -5.46 2.26
N LEU A 85 -1.85 -5.88 2.95
CA LEU A 85 -3.14 -5.21 2.94
C LEU A 85 -3.41 -4.34 4.17
N HIS A 86 -2.88 -4.71 5.34
CA HIS A 86 -3.07 -3.96 6.59
C HIS A 86 -1.79 -3.32 7.12
N GLY A 87 -0.62 -3.69 6.58
CA GLY A 87 0.66 -3.21 7.06
C GLY A 87 1.04 -3.73 8.44
N THR A 88 0.41 -4.81 8.90
CA THR A 88 0.66 -5.45 10.20
C THR A 88 0.80 -6.95 10.04
N VAL A 89 1.34 -7.64 11.07
CA VAL A 89 1.20 -9.09 11.17
C VAL A 89 -0.24 -9.44 11.57
N PRO A 90 -0.75 -10.67 11.27
CA PRO A 90 -2.06 -11.11 11.75
C PRO A 90 -2.08 -11.16 13.29
N SER A 91 -3.21 -10.84 13.89
CA SER A 91 -3.44 -11.04 15.32
C SER A 91 -3.56 -12.52 15.66
N LEU A 92 -3.42 -12.87 16.96
CA LEU A 92 -3.68 -14.22 17.42
C LEU A 92 -5.13 -14.66 17.16
N GLU A 93 -6.09 -13.72 17.28
CA GLU A 93 -7.50 -13.99 16.95
C GLU A 93 -7.68 -14.36 15.49
N GLU A 94 -7.09 -13.59 14.57
CA GLU A 94 -7.12 -13.88 13.14
C GLU A 94 -6.45 -15.22 12.81
N ILE A 95 -5.32 -15.53 13.45
CA ILE A 95 -4.61 -16.80 13.25
C ILE A 95 -5.46 -17.99 13.74
N ARG A 96 -6.15 -17.86 14.88
CA ARG A 96 -7.02 -18.90 15.41
C ARG A 96 -8.31 -19.09 14.60
N GLU A 97 -8.85 -18.02 14.05
CA GLU A 97 -10.09 -18.06 13.26
C GLU A 97 -9.86 -18.60 11.84
N PHE A 98 -8.81 -18.13 11.16
CA PHE A 98 -8.55 -18.41 9.75
C PHE A 98 -7.40 -19.40 9.52
N GLY A 99 -6.57 -19.64 10.54
CA GLY A 99 -5.45 -20.56 10.42
C GLY A 99 -5.87 -22.03 10.44
N PRO A 100 -4.95 -22.94 10.07
CA PRO A 100 -5.22 -24.38 10.18
C PRO A 100 -5.37 -24.78 11.66
N SER A 101 -6.40 -25.57 11.97
CA SER A 101 -6.47 -26.21 13.28
C SER A 101 -5.50 -27.39 13.31
N ASP A 102 -4.71 -27.51 14.37
CA ASP A 102 -3.65 -28.53 14.49
C ASP A 102 -4.18 -29.98 14.56
N GLN A 103 -5.51 -30.15 14.62
CA GLN A 103 -6.16 -31.47 14.83
C GLN A 103 -6.67 -32.15 13.54
N GLN A 104 -6.53 -31.58 12.36
CA GLN A 104 -7.06 -32.21 11.14
C GLN A 104 -6.10 -32.04 9.96
N GLY A 105 -5.69 -33.14 9.35
CA GLY A 105 -5.11 -33.17 8.01
C GLY A 105 -6.13 -32.62 7.01
N LYS A 106 -6.13 -31.30 6.81
CA LYS A 106 -7.01 -30.64 5.86
C LYS A 106 -6.51 -30.88 4.44
N THR A 107 -7.44 -31.12 3.53
CA THR A 107 -7.11 -31.16 2.12
C THR A 107 -6.71 -29.75 1.63
N ILE A 108 -5.86 -29.68 0.61
CA ILE A 108 -5.44 -28.42 -0.04
C ILE A 108 -6.64 -27.52 -0.37
N ALA A 109 -7.77 -28.10 -0.79
CA ALA A 109 -9.00 -27.36 -1.10
C ALA A 109 -9.55 -26.57 0.11
N VAL A 110 -9.50 -27.13 1.31
CA VAL A 110 -9.94 -26.45 2.55
C VAL A 110 -9.00 -25.31 2.91
N GLU A 111 -7.70 -25.46 2.66
CA GLU A 111 -6.72 -24.40 2.90
C GLU A 111 -6.94 -23.21 1.95
N TYR A 112 -7.27 -23.47 0.69
CA TYR A 112 -7.62 -22.41 -0.28
C TYR A 112 -8.88 -21.66 0.14
N GLU A 113 -9.93 -22.35 0.59
CA GLU A 113 -11.18 -21.73 1.05
C GLU A 113 -10.94 -20.83 2.30
N LEU A 114 -10.15 -21.31 3.26
CA LEU A 114 -9.78 -20.49 4.43
C LEU A 114 -9.04 -19.22 4.03
N MET A 115 -8.09 -19.31 3.09
CA MET A 115 -7.37 -18.15 2.60
C MET A 115 -8.26 -17.17 1.86
N ASP A 116 -9.21 -17.67 1.06
CA ASP A 116 -10.16 -16.81 0.35
C ASP A 116 -11.05 -16.04 1.33
N ARG A 117 -11.52 -16.69 2.39
CA ARG A 117 -12.27 -16.03 3.48
C ARG A 117 -11.41 -15.00 4.21
N TYR A 118 -10.15 -15.32 4.48
CA TYR A 118 -9.23 -14.37 5.12
C TYR A 118 -8.96 -13.14 4.27
N ILE A 119 -8.70 -13.30 2.97
CA ILE A 119 -8.52 -12.17 2.04
C ILE A 119 -9.78 -11.30 1.99
N GLN A 120 -10.98 -11.91 1.91
CA GLN A 120 -12.24 -11.15 1.94
C GLN A 120 -12.42 -10.37 3.25
N TYR A 121 -12.06 -10.99 4.38
CA TYR A 121 -12.06 -10.32 5.68
C TYR A 121 -11.12 -9.10 5.67
N LEU A 122 -9.87 -9.27 5.22
CA LEU A 122 -8.92 -8.16 5.14
C LEU A 122 -9.43 -7.01 4.25
N LEU A 123 -10.02 -7.32 3.09
CA LEU A 123 -10.55 -6.31 2.15
C LEU A 123 -11.84 -5.63 2.64
N ALA A 124 -12.57 -6.25 3.56
CA ALA A 124 -13.76 -5.66 4.19
C ALA A 124 -13.41 -4.75 5.37
N ASP A 125 -12.24 -4.91 5.98
CA ASP A 125 -11.78 -4.11 7.11
C ASP A 125 -11.27 -2.73 6.64
N ARG A 126 -11.57 -1.69 7.43
CA ARG A 126 -11.11 -0.32 7.17
C ARG A 126 -9.58 -0.19 7.14
N ARG A 127 -8.86 -1.03 7.87
CA ARG A 127 -7.39 -1.06 7.88
C ARG A 127 -6.79 -1.22 6.48
N TYR A 128 -7.44 -2.01 5.62
CA TYR A 128 -7.05 -2.12 4.20
C TYR A 128 -7.01 -0.75 3.52
N ALA A 129 -8.10 -0.02 3.60
CA ALA A 129 -8.21 1.28 2.94
C ALA A 129 -7.25 2.31 3.54
N ASP A 130 -7.10 2.31 4.87
CA ASP A 130 -6.19 3.23 5.57
C ASP A 130 -4.72 2.97 5.21
N TYR A 131 -4.30 1.71 5.10
CA TYR A 131 -2.92 1.35 4.76
C TYR A 131 -2.63 1.57 3.27
N VAL A 132 -3.48 1.07 2.38
CA VAL A 132 -3.28 1.17 0.93
C VAL A 132 -3.40 2.62 0.47
N SER A 133 -4.26 3.45 1.08
CA SER A 133 -4.34 4.89 0.77
C SER A 133 -3.03 5.62 1.02
N GLU A 134 -2.27 5.24 2.04
CA GLU A 134 -0.95 5.83 2.27
C GLU A 134 0.02 5.45 1.15
N ARG A 135 -0.03 4.21 0.63
CA ARG A 135 0.80 3.79 -0.51
C ARG A 135 0.49 4.61 -1.77
N PHE A 136 -0.79 4.75 -2.10
CA PHE A 136 -1.20 5.57 -3.23
C PHE A 136 -0.95 7.08 -3.01
N ALA A 137 -1.14 7.59 -1.79
CA ALA A 137 -0.87 9.00 -1.50
C ALA A 137 0.59 9.39 -1.74
N ARG A 138 1.55 8.50 -1.43
CA ARG A 138 2.98 8.72 -1.73
C ARG A 138 3.23 8.95 -3.21
N VAL A 139 2.57 8.17 -4.05
CA VAL A 139 2.67 8.28 -5.51
C VAL A 139 1.98 9.53 -6.04
N PHE A 140 0.78 9.83 -5.53
CA PHE A 140 -0.05 10.91 -6.07
C PHE A 140 0.37 12.29 -5.59
N VAL A 141 0.82 12.43 -4.35
CA VAL A 141 1.10 13.74 -3.75
C VAL A 141 2.48 13.81 -3.08
N GLY A 142 3.22 12.71 -3.04
CA GLY A 142 4.51 12.62 -2.37
C GLY A 142 4.39 12.46 -0.85
N VAL A 143 5.53 12.56 -0.17
CA VAL A 143 5.65 12.39 1.29
C VAL A 143 5.70 13.72 2.04
N ASP A 144 6.01 14.81 1.37
CA ASP A 144 6.16 16.13 1.95
C ASP A 144 4.84 16.70 2.47
N ALA A 145 4.92 17.45 3.55
CA ALA A 145 3.77 18.13 4.12
C ALA A 145 3.26 19.29 3.24
N GLY A 146 4.14 19.85 2.37
CA GLY A 146 3.85 20.95 1.46
C GLY A 146 3.41 22.24 2.14
N PRO A 147 2.99 23.26 1.37
CA PRO A 147 2.54 24.54 1.91
C PRO A 147 1.22 24.39 2.65
N PHE A 148 1.25 24.58 3.96
CA PHE A 148 0.10 24.36 4.87
C PHE A 148 -1.18 25.09 4.44
N LEU A 149 -1.09 26.25 3.83
CA LEU A 149 -2.26 27.07 3.46
C LEU A 149 -3.11 26.44 2.36
N VAL A 150 -2.50 25.77 1.40
CA VAL A 150 -3.15 25.29 0.16
C VAL A 150 -3.06 23.78 -0.04
N TYR A 151 -2.35 23.07 0.82
CA TYR A 151 -2.17 21.64 0.75
C TYR A 151 -2.42 20.97 2.10
N ARG A 152 -3.13 19.84 2.07
CA ARG A 152 -3.54 19.08 3.26
C ARG A 152 -3.33 17.58 3.04
N ARG A 153 -2.07 17.11 3.06
CA ARG A 153 -1.71 15.70 2.83
C ARG A 153 -2.58 14.73 3.65
N ARG A 154 -2.74 15.01 4.95
CA ARG A 154 -3.58 14.17 5.82
C ARG A 154 -5.04 14.13 5.38
N ARG A 155 -5.60 15.27 4.95
CA ARG A 155 -6.98 15.34 4.45
C ARG A 155 -7.14 14.56 3.16
N PHE A 156 -6.15 14.67 2.27
CA PHE A 156 -6.10 13.90 1.03
C PHE A 156 -6.04 12.40 1.30
N GLN A 157 -5.15 11.94 2.19
CA GLN A 157 -4.98 10.53 2.53
C GLN A 157 -6.26 9.94 3.16
N LEU A 158 -6.95 10.67 4.05
CA LEU A 158 -8.21 10.23 4.64
C LEU A 158 -9.32 10.11 3.59
N TRP A 159 -9.43 11.10 2.68
CA TRP A 159 -10.37 11.04 1.57
C TRP A 159 -10.09 9.85 0.66
N LEU A 160 -8.83 9.63 0.32
CA LEU A 160 -8.42 8.49 -0.51
C LEU A 160 -8.76 7.16 0.17
N SER A 161 -8.58 7.06 1.49
CA SER A 161 -9.01 5.90 2.27
C SER A 161 -10.52 5.69 2.17
N ASP A 162 -11.35 6.74 2.22
CA ASP A 162 -12.79 6.63 2.05
C ASP A 162 -13.15 6.11 0.64
N GLN A 163 -12.46 6.58 -0.41
CA GLN A 163 -12.68 6.12 -1.78
C GLN A 163 -12.31 4.62 -1.95
N LEU A 164 -11.17 4.20 -1.40
CA LEU A 164 -10.72 2.80 -1.45
C LEU A 164 -11.61 1.87 -0.63
N PHE A 165 -12.06 2.31 0.54
CA PHE A 165 -13.00 1.54 1.35
C PHE A 165 -14.32 1.30 0.61
N ALA A 166 -14.86 2.34 -0.04
CA ALA A 166 -16.05 2.27 -0.88
C ALA A 166 -15.82 1.50 -2.19
N ASN A 167 -14.59 1.05 -2.47
CA ASN A 167 -14.21 0.38 -3.71
C ASN A 167 -14.59 1.17 -4.97
N ARG A 168 -14.36 2.49 -4.94
CA ARG A 168 -14.64 3.35 -6.09
C ARG A 168 -13.80 2.93 -7.30
N PRO A 169 -14.38 2.89 -8.53
CA PRO A 169 -13.63 2.59 -9.74
C PRO A 169 -12.35 3.45 -9.86
N TYR A 170 -11.20 2.77 -10.05
CA TYR A 170 -9.88 3.44 -10.00
C TYR A 170 -9.71 4.49 -11.10
N ASP A 171 -10.25 4.26 -12.29
CA ASP A 171 -10.26 5.23 -13.38
C ASP A 171 -11.02 6.51 -13.03
N SER A 172 -12.17 6.36 -12.37
CA SER A 172 -12.99 7.48 -11.90
C SER A 172 -12.29 8.29 -10.83
N LEU A 173 -11.57 7.61 -9.92
CA LEU A 173 -10.71 8.24 -8.92
C LEU A 173 -9.59 9.05 -9.58
N CYS A 174 -8.87 8.46 -10.54
CA CYS A 174 -7.77 9.12 -11.25
C CYS A 174 -8.25 10.31 -12.09
N ARG A 175 -9.42 10.21 -12.73
CA ARG A 175 -10.02 11.35 -13.44
C ARG A 175 -10.25 12.53 -12.50
N GLU A 176 -10.77 12.28 -11.30
CA GLU A 176 -11.01 13.35 -10.32
C GLU A 176 -9.70 13.97 -9.82
N LEU A 177 -8.65 13.18 -9.61
CA LEU A 177 -7.33 13.71 -9.24
C LEU A 177 -6.78 14.68 -10.28
N ILE A 178 -6.87 14.33 -11.57
CA ILE A 178 -6.32 15.11 -12.66
C ILE A 178 -7.17 16.36 -12.96
N SER A 179 -8.49 16.22 -13.00
CA SER A 179 -9.42 17.26 -13.51
C SER A 179 -10.30 17.92 -12.45
N GLY A 180 -10.21 17.48 -11.19
CA GLY A 180 -11.03 18.02 -10.10
C GLY A 180 -10.84 19.53 -9.90
N THR A 181 -11.91 20.19 -9.49
CA THR A 181 -11.96 21.62 -9.13
C THR A 181 -12.51 21.78 -7.73
N GLY A 182 -12.27 22.91 -7.08
CA GLY A 182 -12.78 23.20 -5.75
C GLY A 182 -11.72 23.48 -4.72
N VAL A 183 -12.11 23.55 -3.46
CA VAL A 183 -11.24 23.93 -2.34
C VAL A 183 -10.60 22.69 -1.73
N TRP A 184 -9.29 22.68 -1.54
CA TRP A 184 -8.48 21.56 -1.03
C TRP A 184 -8.92 20.96 0.32
N VAL A 185 -9.79 21.63 1.06
CA VAL A 185 -10.36 21.14 2.32
C VAL A 185 -11.67 20.38 2.09
N SER A 186 -12.58 20.91 1.26
CA SER A 186 -13.88 20.30 0.92
C SER A 186 -13.79 19.29 -0.20
N ASP A 187 -12.87 19.54 -1.16
CA ASP A 187 -12.66 18.73 -2.36
C ASP A 187 -11.23 18.16 -2.37
N PRO A 188 -10.92 17.17 -1.51
CA PRO A 188 -9.53 16.77 -1.26
C PRO A 188 -8.77 16.24 -2.47
N ALA A 189 -9.45 15.77 -3.53
CA ALA A 189 -8.83 15.33 -4.77
C ALA A 189 -7.93 16.43 -5.39
N VAL A 190 -8.31 17.71 -5.26
CA VAL A 190 -7.53 18.82 -5.82
C VAL A 190 -6.16 18.99 -5.15
N ASN A 191 -5.91 18.31 -4.03
CA ASN A 191 -4.57 18.27 -3.42
C ASN A 191 -3.53 17.61 -4.31
N PHE A 192 -3.94 16.82 -5.31
CA PHE A 192 -3.04 16.33 -6.36
C PHE A 192 -2.36 17.50 -7.09
N VAL A 193 -3.11 18.56 -7.40
CA VAL A 193 -2.61 19.78 -8.02
C VAL A 193 -1.86 20.64 -7.01
N THR A 194 -2.45 20.91 -5.84
CA THR A 194 -1.86 21.85 -4.87
C THR A 194 -0.59 21.33 -4.19
N ALA A 195 -0.37 20.00 -4.17
CA ALA A 195 0.87 19.40 -3.66
C ALA A 195 2.12 19.75 -4.48
N THR A 196 1.96 20.32 -5.66
CA THR A 196 3.09 20.77 -6.50
C THR A 196 3.50 22.22 -6.25
N ILE A 197 2.71 22.98 -5.47
CA ILE A 197 3.00 24.37 -5.15
C ILE A 197 4.19 24.41 -4.20
N THR A 198 5.16 25.24 -4.52
CA THR A 198 6.33 25.54 -3.70
C THR A 198 6.37 27.03 -3.37
N ASP A 199 7.20 27.44 -2.42
CA ASP A 199 7.38 28.85 -2.08
C ASP A 199 7.88 29.66 -3.28
N ASP A 200 8.67 29.04 -4.15
CA ASP A 200 9.23 29.66 -5.35
C ASP A 200 8.24 29.74 -6.53
N SER A 201 7.13 28.98 -6.47
CA SER A 201 6.16 28.93 -7.57
C SER A 201 5.23 30.14 -7.66
N GLY A 202 5.35 31.10 -6.72
CA GLY A 202 4.46 32.25 -6.65
C GLY A 202 2.99 31.87 -6.41
N GLY A 203 2.75 30.73 -5.77
CA GLY A 203 1.40 30.20 -5.47
C GLY A 203 0.71 29.55 -6.66
N ARG A 204 1.41 29.26 -7.75
CA ARG A 204 0.89 28.56 -8.94
C ARG A 204 1.26 27.09 -8.91
N PRO A 205 0.44 26.19 -9.51
CA PRO A 205 0.83 24.80 -9.70
C PRO A 205 2.07 24.72 -10.60
N ASP A 206 2.98 23.80 -10.26
CA ASP A 206 4.14 23.48 -11.06
C ASP A 206 3.73 22.50 -12.18
N LEU A 207 3.64 22.99 -13.42
CA LEU A 207 3.15 22.21 -14.56
C LEU A 207 4.09 21.05 -14.93
N PRO A 208 5.42 21.23 -15.00
CA PRO A 208 6.37 20.14 -15.19
C PRO A 208 6.24 19.07 -14.08
N LYS A 209 6.17 19.46 -12.82
CA LYS A 209 6.02 18.54 -11.69
C LYS A 209 4.70 17.75 -11.75
N LEU A 210 3.59 18.39 -12.15
CA LEU A 210 2.30 17.73 -12.40
C LEU A 210 2.40 16.72 -13.55
N ALA A 211 3.03 17.09 -14.65
CA ALA A 211 3.22 16.22 -15.81
C ALA A 211 4.06 15.00 -15.47
N GLY A 212 5.21 15.17 -14.82
CA GLY A 212 6.07 14.08 -14.38
C GLY A 212 5.37 13.13 -13.41
N ARG A 213 4.68 13.69 -12.41
CA ARG A 213 3.91 12.90 -11.45
C ARG A 213 2.78 12.12 -12.15
N THR A 214 2.08 12.73 -13.08
CA THR A 214 1.00 12.11 -13.84
C THR A 214 1.51 10.97 -14.71
N SER A 215 2.60 11.16 -15.42
CA SER A 215 3.18 10.12 -16.28
C SER A 215 3.68 8.92 -15.48
N ARG A 216 4.37 9.13 -14.36
CA ARG A 216 4.83 8.07 -13.47
C ARG A 216 3.68 7.35 -12.76
N ALA A 217 2.70 8.11 -12.22
CA ALA A 217 1.62 7.54 -11.44
C ALA A 217 0.61 6.74 -12.26
N PHE A 218 0.28 7.20 -13.47
CA PHE A 218 -0.85 6.68 -14.25
C PHE A 218 -0.46 6.03 -15.58
N LEU A 219 0.71 6.32 -16.11
CA LEU A 219 1.19 5.76 -17.38
C LEU A 219 2.40 4.83 -17.20
N GLY A 220 3.00 4.81 -15.98
CA GLY A 220 4.21 4.04 -15.72
C GLY A 220 5.37 4.47 -16.59
N MET A 221 5.53 5.77 -16.82
CA MET A 221 6.55 6.32 -17.71
C MET A 221 7.29 7.47 -17.06
N ARG A 222 8.61 7.49 -17.19
CA ARG A 222 9.48 8.56 -16.67
C ARG A 222 9.65 9.71 -17.68
N LEU A 223 8.53 10.27 -18.15
CA LEU A 223 8.57 11.37 -19.11
C LEU A 223 9.27 12.63 -18.58
N ASP A 224 9.35 12.79 -17.26
CA ASP A 224 10.06 13.90 -16.63
C ASP A 224 11.57 13.91 -16.88
N CYS A 225 12.18 12.81 -17.31
CA CYS A 225 13.54 12.81 -17.81
C CYS A 225 13.70 13.71 -19.06
N LEU A 226 12.63 13.86 -19.86
CA LEU A 226 12.58 14.72 -21.04
C LEU A 226 12.40 16.21 -20.70
N GLN A 227 12.28 16.58 -19.45
CA GLN A 227 12.09 17.98 -19.07
C GLN A 227 13.24 18.88 -19.56
N CYS A 228 14.47 18.37 -19.59
CA CYS A 228 15.67 19.15 -19.83
C CYS A 228 16.35 18.86 -21.20
N HIS A 229 16.13 17.67 -21.77
CA HIS A 229 16.78 17.25 -23.03
C HIS A 229 16.01 16.13 -23.71
N ASP A 230 16.31 15.89 -24.98
CA ASP A 230 15.79 14.74 -25.74
C ASP A 230 16.39 13.42 -25.22
N ASP A 231 15.68 12.31 -25.43
CA ASP A 231 16.16 10.97 -25.06
C ASP A 231 17.15 10.43 -26.11
N ALA A 232 18.37 10.93 -26.08
CA ALA A 232 19.43 10.50 -27.01
C ALA A 232 19.85 9.03 -26.83
N LEU A 233 19.51 8.39 -25.70
CA LEU A 233 19.85 6.99 -25.42
C LEU A 233 18.72 6.01 -25.77
N GLY A 234 17.52 6.51 -26.12
CA GLY A 234 16.37 5.69 -26.43
C GLY A 234 15.84 4.90 -25.22
N THR A 235 15.99 5.46 -24.02
CA THR A 235 15.54 4.83 -22.76
C THR A 235 14.04 4.98 -22.56
N ILE A 236 13.42 6.01 -23.15
CA ILE A 236 11.98 6.28 -23.06
C ILE A 236 11.29 5.81 -24.34
N GLY A 237 10.70 4.63 -24.31
CA GLY A 237 10.03 4.06 -25.46
C GLY A 237 8.68 4.70 -25.74
N LEU A 238 8.60 5.67 -26.64
CA LEU A 238 7.33 6.18 -27.19
C LEU A 238 6.88 5.43 -28.46
N SER A 239 7.46 4.25 -28.71
CA SER A 239 7.08 3.40 -29.83
C SER A 239 5.71 2.78 -29.59
N PHE A 240 4.80 2.94 -30.56
CA PHE A 240 3.44 2.41 -30.51
C PHE A 240 2.99 2.00 -31.92
N ASP A 241 2.27 0.87 -32.04
CA ASP A 241 1.75 0.32 -33.32
C ASP A 241 2.81 0.16 -34.43
N GLY A 242 4.02 -0.31 -34.07
CA GLY A 242 5.10 -0.51 -35.05
C GLY A 242 5.78 0.78 -35.50
N ILE A 243 5.37 1.94 -35.01
CA ILE A 243 6.02 3.23 -35.22
C ILE A 243 7.02 3.43 -34.09
N SER A 244 8.30 3.21 -34.37
CA SER A 244 9.38 3.58 -33.46
C SER A 244 9.67 5.07 -33.62
N ARG A 245 9.68 5.81 -32.52
CA ARG A 245 10.08 7.21 -32.52
C ARG A 245 10.85 7.55 -31.24
N GLU A 246 11.80 8.44 -31.40
CA GLU A 246 12.52 9.02 -30.29
C GLU A 246 11.59 9.88 -29.44
N ALA A 247 11.81 9.86 -28.12
CA ALA A 247 11.14 10.72 -27.18
C ALA A 247 11.88 12.07 -27.10
N LEU A 248 11.17 13.16 -27.30
CA LEU A 248 11.73 14.48 -27.39
C LEU A 248 11.30 15.34 -26.19
N GLN A 249 12.11 16.33 -25.85
CA GLN A 249 11.79 17.35 -24.85
C GLN A 249 10.42 18.00 -25.15
N THR A 250 10.10 18.20 -26.42
CA THR A 250 8.81 18.74 -26.87
C THR A 250 7.63 17.87 -26.45
N ASP A 251 7.78 16.54 -26.39
CA ASP A 251 6.71 15.64 -25.95
C ASP A 251 6.34 15.88 -24.49
N PHE A 252 7.34 16.06 -23.64
CA PHE A 252 7.12 16.37 -22.24
C PHE A 252 6.41 17.71 -22.05
N HIS A 253 6.89 18.78 -22.69
CA HIS A 253 6.27 20.09 -22.54
C HIS A 253 4.87 20.17 -23.16
N GLN A 254 4.63 19.47 -24.27
CA GLN A 254 3.28 19.33 -24.83
C GLN A 254 2.33 18.58 -23.87
N PHE A 255 2.83 17.56 -23.19
CA PHE A 255 2.08 16.86 -22.15
C PHE A 255 1.83 17.76 -20.93
N ALA A 256 2.82 18.53 -20.47
CA ALA A 256 2.69 19.49 -19.38
C ALA A 256 1.68 20.63 -19.71
N ALA A 257 1.54 20.98 -20.98
CA ALA A 257 0.61 22.02 -21.42
C ALA A 257 -0.87 21.71 -21.14
N PHE A 258 -1.24 20.45 -20.89
CA PHE A 258 -2.59 20.11 -20.44
C PHE A 258 -2.93 20.72 -19.06
N TYR A 259 -1.93 20.97 -18.23
CA TYR A 259 -2.10 21.59 -16.91
C TYR A 259 -2.08 23.11 -16.93
N SER A 260 -1.83 23.74 -18.09
CA SER A 260 -1.66 25.20 -18.18
C SER A 260 -2.87 26.01 -17.72
N GLN A 261 -4.08 25.41 -17.77
CA GLN A 261 -5.31 26.05 -17.30
C GLN A 261 -5.50 25.94 -15.78
N ALA A 262 -4.71 25.09 -15.07
CA ALA A 262 -4.83 24.95 -13.63
C ALA A 262 -4.43 26.26 -12.93
N SER A 263 -5.38 26.87 -12.23
CA SER A 263 -5.18 28.09 -11.44
C SER A 263 -5.66 27.87 -10.01
N ILE A 264 -5.16 28.69 -9.09
CA ILE A 264 -5.55 28.66 -7.68
C ILE A 264 -6.03 30.04 -7.27
N SER A 265 -7.22 30.07 -6.71
CA SER A 265 -7.86 31.25 -6.18
C SER A 265 -8.41 31.02 -4.76
N LEU A 266 -9.08 31.99 -4.17
CA LEU A 266 -9.84 31.81 -2.94
C LEU A 266 -10.99 30.77 -3.09
N GLY A 267 -11.47 30.53 -4.33
CA GLY A 267 -12.43 29.49 -4.66
C GLY A 267 -11.82 28.09 -4.87
N GLY A 268 -10.52 27.94 -4.62
CA GLY A 268 -9.79 26.68 -4.79
C GLY A 268 -9.12 26.55 -6.16
N VAL A 269 -8.94 25.29 -6.58
CA VAL A 269 -8.40 24.94 -7.90
C VAL A 269 -9.49 25.10 -8.94
N GLN A 270 -9.19 25.80 -10.02
CA GLN A 270 -10.09 26.09 -11.15
C GLN A 270 -9.33 25.98 -12.47
N ASP A 271 -10.08 25.92 -13.58
CA ASP A 271 -9.51 25.97 -14.92
C ASP A 271 -9.74 27.35 -15.53
N ASP A 272 -8.68 28.16 -15.61
CA ASP A 272 -8.66 29.46 -16.26
C ASP A 272 -7.90 29.40 -17.59
N PHE A 273 -8.19 30.35 -18.50
CA PHE A 273 -7.51 30.38 -19.77
C PHE A 273 -6.09 30.93 -19.62
N HIS A 274 -5.10 30.03 -19.65
CA HIS A 274 -3.67 30.39 -19.70
C HIS A 274 -2.96 29.58 -20.77
N ASN A 275 -1.99 30.21 -21.43
CA ASN A 275 -1.10 29.53 -22.35
C ASN A 275 0.16 29.08 -21.63
N TYR A 276 0.75 27.99 -22.11
CA TYR A 276 2.05 27.51 -21.64
C TYR A 276 3.14 27.97 -22.61
N PHE A 277 4.18 28.54 -22.07
CA PHE A 277 5.36 28.99 -22.82
C PHE A 277 6.59 28.34 -22.21
N TYR A 278 7.52 27.95 -23.06
CA TYR A 278 8.79 27.36 -22.64
C TYR A 278 9.90 27.77 -23.61
N THR A 279 11.09 28.06 -23.08
CA THR A 279 12.31 28.33 -23.85
C THR A 279 13.12 27.05 -23.91
N TYR A 280 13.19 26.43 -25.11
CA TYR A 280 14.01 25.23 -25.29
C TYR A 280 15.50 25.60 -25.27
N GLN A 281 16.35 24.63 -24.95
CA GLN A 281 17.79 24.84 -24.89
C GLN A 281 18.31 25.21 -26.27
N GLY A 282 18.94 26.41 -26.36
CA GLY A 282 19.44 26.96 -27.61
C GLY A 282 18.53 28.00 -28.29
N ASP A 283 17.29 28.14 -27.80
CA ASP A 283 16.37 29.18 -28.28
C ASP A 283 16.57 30.49 -27.51
N GLU A 284 16.38 31.61 -28.20
CA GLU A 284 16.44 32.95 -27.59
C GLU A 284 15.08 33.44 -27.07
N LYS A 285 13.99 32.78 -27.42
CA LYS A 285 12.62 33.21 -27.13
C LYS A 285 11.73 32.05 -26.65
N ASP A 286 10.78 32.44 -25.82
CA ASP A 286 9.72 31.54 -25.40
C ASP A 286 8.84 31.08 -26.57
N SER A 287 8.65 29.79 -26.71
CA SER A 287 7.73 29.17 -27.65
C SER A 287 6.40 28.89 -26.99
N HIS A 288 5.28 29.16 -27.67
CA HIS A 288 3.95 28.74 -27.21
C HIS A 288 3.78 27.24 -27.41
N ILE A 289 3.46 26.54 -26.33
CA ILE A 289 3.33 25.10 -26.33
C ILE A 289 1.83 24.71 -26.28
N ALA A 290 1.34 24.10 -27.35
CA ALA A 290 -0.01 23.54 -27.39
C ALA A 290 -0.03 22.14 -26.74
N PRO A 291 -1.10 21.78 -26.02
CA PRO A 291 -1.23 20.45 -25.42
C PRO A 291 -1.31 19.37 -26.51
N LYS A 292 -0.53 18.28 -26.31
CA LYS A 292 -0.53 17.12 -27.19
C LYS A 292 -0.16 15.88 -26.38
N VAL A 293 -0.81 14.76 -26.66
CA VAL A 293 -0.52 13.48 -26.02
C VAL A 293 0.72 12.83 -26.64
N PRO A 294 1.60 12.18 -25.87
CA PRO A 294 2.87 11.64 -26.35
C PRO A 294 2.71 10.38 -27.21
N PHE A 295 1.63 9.63 -27.06
CA PHE A 295 1.31 8.43 -27.82
C PHE A 295 -0.21 8.27 -27.92
N ARG A 296 -0.74 7.30 -28.68
CA ARG A 296 -2.19 7.07 -28.88
C ARG A 296 -2.94 8.34 -29.25
N SER A 297 -2.37 9.11 -30.16
CA SER A 297 -3.05 10.32 -30.71
C SER A 297 -4.29 9.99 -31.57
N ASP A 298 -4.52 8.71 -31.84
CA ASP A 298 -5.73 8.17 -32.46
C ASP A 298 -6.96 8.22 -31.53
N LEU A 299 -6.75 8.29 -30.21
CA LEU A 299 -7.84 8.42 -29.27
C LEU A 299 -8.37 9.86 -29.27
N GLU A 300 -9.68 9.98 -29.49
CA GLU A 300 -10.36 11.28 -29.44
C GLU A 300 -10.20 11.93 -28.07
N LEU A 301 -9.82 13.21 -28.08
CA LEU A 301 -9.87 14.04 -26.89
C LEU A 301 -11.26 14.70 -26.83
N PRO A 302 -12.09 14.39 -25.81
CA PRO A 302 -13.42 14.98 -25.69
C PRO A 302 -13.32 16.51 -25.52
N THR A 303 -14.38 17.22 -25.86
CA THR A 303 -14.49 18.66 -25.58
C THR A 303 -14.53 18.91 -24.08
N GLY A 304 -13.85 19.97 -23.62
CA GLY A 304 -13.80 20.32 -22.20
C GLY A 304 -12.51 21.01 -21.79
N SER A 305 -12.26 21.09 -20.49
CA SER A 305 -10.99 21.63 -19.99
C SER A 305 -9.80 20.75 -20.39
N ARG A 306 -8.61 21.33 -20.53
CA ARG A 306 -7.39 20.59 -20.91
C ARG A 306 -7.11 19.43 -19.94
N ARG A 307 -7.26 19.66 -18.63
CA ARG A 307 -7.10 18.60 -17.62
C ARG A 307 -8.16 17.50 -17.77
N GLY A 308 -9.42 17.86 -18.08
CA GLY A 308 -10.48 16.89 -18.37
C GLY A 308 -10.18 16.05 -19.62
N GLN A 309 -9.65 16.67 -20.68
CA GLN A 309 -9.20 15.95 -21.88
C GLN A 309 -8.10 14.95 -21.55
N LEU A 310 -7.07 15.40 -20.79
CA LEU A 310 -5.99 14.54 -20.34
C LEU A 310 -6.48 13.38 -19.50
N ALA A 311 -7.35 13.63 -18.52
CA ALA A 311 -7.91 12.61 -17.64
C ALA A 311 -8.66 11.52 -18.42
N ASN A 312 -9.49 11.91 -19.38
CA ASN A 312 -10.20 10.96 -20.24
C ASN A 312 -9.27 10.15 -21.15
N TRP A 313 -8.24 10.78 -21.72
CA TRP A 313 -7.27 10.08 -22.55
C TRP A 313 -6.45 9.05 -21.73
N ILE A 314 -5.99 9.43 -20.53
CA ILE A 314 -5.24 8.52 -19.63
C ILE A 314 -6.09 7.30 -19.30
N THR A 315 -7.35 7.51 -18.90
CA THR A 315 -8.22 6.44 -18.38
C THR A 315 -9.05 5.75 -19.46
N ALA A 316 -8.84 6.08 -20.74
CA ALA A 316 -9.50 5.39 -21.84
C ALA A 316 -9.15 3.88 -21.82
N ARG A 317 -10.13 3.00 -22.00
CA ARG A 317 -9.90 1.53 -21.98
C ARG A 317 -8.86 1.05 -23.00
N GLN A 318 -8.77 1.78 -24.11
CA GLN A 318 -7.78 1.51 -25.16
C GLN A 318 -6.36 1.96 -24.78
N ASN A 319 -6.21 2.79 -23.75
CA ASN A 319 -4.91 3.20 -23.24
C ASN A 319 -4.40 2.17 -22.21
N LYS A 320 -3.84 1.08 -22.71
CA LYS A 320 -3.38 -0.03 -21.87
C LYS A 320 -2.26 0.34 -20.88
N ALA A 321 -1.53 1.44 -21.13
CA ALA A 321 -0.51 1.93 -20.20
C ALA A 321 -1.12 2.20 -18.80
N PHE A 322 -2.34 2.75 -18.74
CA PHE A 322 -3.04 3.02 -17.49
C PHE A 322 -3.32 1.76 -16.67
N SER A 323 -3.94 0.74 -17.31
CA SER A 323 -4.26 -0.51 -16.60
C SER A 323 -3.01 -1.30 -16.22
N ARG A 324 -1.98 -1.37 -17.08
CA ARG A 324 -0.69 -2.00 -16.78
C ARG A 324 0.00 -1.35 -15.57
N THR A 325 0.02 -0.02 -15.53
CA THR A 325 0.61 0.74 -14.43
C THR A 325 -0.09 0.47 -13.11
N ALA A 326 -1.43 0.46 -13.11
CA ALA A 326 -2.21 0.14 -11.92
C ALA A 326 -1.95 -1.29 -11.44
N VAL A 327 -1.97 -2.27 -12.33
CA VAL A 327 -1.67 -3.68 -12.01
C VAL A 327 -0.26 -3.84 -11.45
N ASN A 328 0.76 -3.27 -12.11
CA ASN A 328 2.14 -3.35 -11.64
C ASN A 328 2.33 -2.73 -10.26
N ARG A 329 1.64 -1.63 -9.96
CA ARG A 329 1.69 -0.98 -8.66
C ARG A 329 0.97 -1.79 -7.58
N VAL A 330 -0.21 -2.33 -7.85
CA VAL A 330 -0.92 -3.21 -6.92
C VAL A 330 -0.09 -4.47 -6.65
N TRP A 331 0.51 -5.05 -7.69
CA TRP A 331 1.46 -6.16 -7.56
C TRP A 331 2.61 -5.80 -6.63
N ALA A 332 3.26 -4.64 -6.85
CA ALA A 332 4.36 -4.16 -6.01
C ALA A 332 3.94 -3.94 -4.55
N ILE A 333 2.72 -3.45 -4.29
CA ILE A 333 2.19 -3.33 -2.92
C ILE A 333 2.06 -4.71 -2.25
N ILE A 334 1.56 -5.71 -2.99
CA ILE A 334 1.27 -7.06 -2.48
C ILE A 334 2.56 -7.87 -2.27
N PHE A 335 3.46 -7.87 -3.22
CA PHE A 335 4.70 -8.65 -3.16
C PHE A 335 5.88 -7.90 -2.53
N GLY A 336 5.80 -6.58 -2.42
CA GLY A 336 6.91 -5.70 -2.04
C GLY A 336 7.92 -5.45 -3.17
N LYS A 337 7.69 -6.03 -4.35
CA LYS A 337 8.51 -5.88 -5.55
C LYS A 337 7.60 -5.80 -6.79
N PRO A 338 7.84 -4.89 -7.75
CA PRO A 338 7.03 -4.77 -8.94
C PRO A 338 7.23 -5.96 -9.89
N LEU A 339 6.22 -6.24 -10.72
CA LEU A 339 6.30 -7.26 -11.77
C LEU A 339 7.19 -6.78 -12.93
N VAL A 340 7.09 -5.50 -13.27
CA VAL A 340 8.03 -4.77 -14.13
C VAL A 340 8.79 -3.76 -13.25
N ASP A 341 10.10 -3.87 -13.20
CA ASP A 341 10.99 -3.04 -12.39
C ASP A 341 11.83 -2.12 -13.31
N PRO A 342 11.84 -0.81 -13.08
CA PRO A 342 11.16 -0.04 -12.02
C PRO A 342 9.63 0.05 -12.19
N VAL A 343 8.93 0.28 -11.06
CA VAL A 343 7.45 0.30 -11.00
C VAL A 343 6.81 1.36 -11.91
N ASP A 344 7.52 2.41 -12.24
CA ASP A 344 7.12 3.58 -13.01
C ASP A 344 7.86 3.72 -14.36
N ASP A 345 8.41 2.60 -14.86
CA ASP A 345 9.10 2.55 -16.15
C ASP A 345 8.69 1.28 -16.93
N ILE A 346 7.44 1.27 -17.39
CA ILE A 346 6.83 0.15 -18.11
C ILE A 346 6.85 0.49 -19.60
N PRO A 347 7.45 -0.35 -20.46
CA PRO A 347 7.45 -0.11 -21.91
C PRO A 347 6.02 -0.11 -22.47
N LEU A 348 5.75 0.76 -23.46
CA LEU A 348 4.45 0.78 -24.14
C LEU A 348 4.18 -0.51 -24.93
N MET A 349 5.23 -1.12 -25.45
CA MET A 349 5.19 -2.36 -26.24
C MET A 349 6.00 -3.45 -25.54
N GLY A 350 5.47 -4.68 -25.58
CA GLY A 350 6.13 -5.84 -24.97
C GLY A 350 7.49 -6.22 -25.57
N PRO A 351 8.09 -7.28 -25.11
CA PRO A 351 7.41 -8.33 -24.34
C PRO A 351 7.14 -7.95 -22.88
N PHE A 352 5.99 -8.39 -22.35
CA PHE A 352 5.61 -8.19 -20.96
C PHE A 352 5.82 -9.47 -20.15
N PRO A 353 6.04 -9.36 -18.83
CA PRO A 353 6.08 -10.52 -17.95
C PRO A 353 4.74 -11.27 -17.94
N PRO A 354 4.75 -12.59 -17.62
CA PRO A 354 3.54 -13.38 -17.51
C PRO A 354 2.51 -12.72 -16.59
N GLY A 355 1.25 -12.77 -16.97
CA GLY A 355 0.11 -12.28 -16.22
C GLY A 355 -0.18 -10.77 -16.34
N LEU A 356 0.78 -9.92 -16.74
CA LEU A 356 0.55 -8.47 -16.78
C LEU A 356 -0.60 -8.08 -17.72
N GLU A 357 -0.62 -8.59 -18.95
CA GLU A 357 -1.65 -8.25 -19.93
C GLU A 357 -3.02 -8.82 -19.58
N LEU A 358 -3.07 -10.05 -19.07
CA LEU A 358 -4.32 -10.68 -18.63
C LEU A 358 -4.93 -9.90 -17.46
N LEU A 359 -4.13 -9.58 -16.46
CA LEU A 359 -4.57 -8.80 -15.29
C LEU A 359 -4.98 -7.38 -15.68
N ALA A 360 -4.24 -6.70 -16.58
CA ALA A 360 -4.56 -5.36 -17.04
C ALA A 360 -5.86 -5.34 -17.88
N THR A 361 -6.11 -6.40 -18.63
CA THR A 361 -7.34 -6.56 -19.41
C THR A 361 -8.53 -6.84 -18.50
N ASP A 362 -8.43 -7.81 -17.58
CA ASP A 362 -9.48 -8.08 -16.59
C ASP A 362 -9.81 -6.84 -15.76
N PHE A 363 -8.79 -6.11 -15.30
CA PHE A 363 -8.97 -4.89 -14.51
C PHE A 363 -9.75 -3.82 -15.27
N SER A 364 -9.44 -3.60 -16.57
CA SER A 364 -10.18 -2.64 -17.39
C SER A 364 -11.60 -3.10 -17.74
N ASP A 365 -11.80 -4.40 -17.92
CA ASP A 365 -13.10 -4.97 -18.32
C ASP A 365 -14.09 -5.06 -17.15
N HIS A 366 -13.57 -5.08 -15.90
CA HIS A 366 -14.35 -5.08 -14.66
C HIS A 366 -14.30 -3.71 -13.95
N ASP A 367 -14.47 -2.62 -14.71
CA ASP A 367 -14.64 -1.25 -14.21
C ASP A 367 -13.54 -0.80 -13.24
N TYR A 368 -12.30 -1.29 -13.45
CA TYR A 368 -11.14 -0.92 -12.65
C TYR A 368 -11.34 -1.18 -11.13
N ASP A 369 -11.93 -2.33 -10.80
CA ASP A 369 -12.18 -2.79 -9.43
C ASP A 369 -10.89 -3.27 -8.76
N LEU A 370 -10.36 -2.43 -7.83
CA LEU A 370 -9.13 -2.75 -7.10
C LEU A 370 -9.26 -3.97 -6.18
N LYS A 371 -10.41 -4.16 -5.52
CA LYS A 371 -10.60 -5.31 -4.62
C LYS A 371 -10.65 -6.62 -5.42
N ARG A 372 -11.28 -6.62 -6.58
CA ARG A 372 -11.25 -7.76 -7.51
C ARG A 372 -9.82 -8.09 -7.96
N LEU A 373 -9.06 -7.08 -8.38
CA LEU A 373 -7.66 -7.27 -8.79
C LEU A 373 -6.81 -7.88 -7.67
N ILE A 374 -6.95 -7.37 -6.43
CA ILE A 374 -6.25 -7.90 -5.26
C ILE A 374 -6.68 -9.36 -4.99
N GLN A 375 -7.98 -9.67 -5.08
CA GLN A 375 -8.48 -11.03 -4.92
C GLN A 375 -7.88 -12.00 -5.95
N ILE A 376 -7.74 -11.59 -7.20
CA ILE A 376 -7.10 -12.40 -8.25
C ILE A 376 -5.62 -12.61 -7.91
N ILE A 377 -4.86 -11.54 -7.67
CA ILE A 377 -3.41 -11.62 -7.42
C ILE A 377 -3.10 -12.50 -6.20
N THR A 378 -3.85 -12.38 -5.11
CA THR A 378 -3.64 -13.18 -3.89
C THR A 378 -4.02 -14.65 -4.02
N ARG A 379 -4.70 -15.03 -5.11
CA ARG A 379 -5.00 -16.43 -5.45
C ARG A 379 -3.99 -17.07 -6.39
N LEU A 380 -3.12 -16.28 -7.01
CA LEU A 380 -2.11 -16.81 -7.92
C LEU A 380 -1.13 -17.75 -7.20
N ASP A 381 -0.67 -18.76 -7.90
CA ASP A 381 0.32 -19.71 -7.38
C ASP A 381 1.60 -18.98 -6.95
N VAL A 382 2.06 -17.99 -7.71
CA VAL A 382 3.22 -17.15 -7.38
C VAL A 382 3.10 -16.40 -6.04
N PHE A 383 1.89 -16.14 -5.55
CA PHE A 383 1.68 -15.57 -4.22
C PHE A 383 1.68 -16.63 -3.12
N ARG A 384 1.34 -17.87 -3.47
CA ARG A 384 1.14 -18.99 -2.55
C ARG A 384 2.31 -19.96 -2.46
N ILE A 385 3.32 -19.84 -3.32
CA ILE A 385 4.55 -20.64 -3.23
C ILE A 385 5.46 -20.18 -2.10
N SER A 386 6.37 -21.05 -1.67
CA SER A 386 7.33 -20.77 -0.59
C SER A 386 8.44 -19.82 -1.05
N SER A 387 8.99 -19.05 -0.11
CA SER A 387 10.26 -18.32 -0.27
C SER A 387 11.48 -19.24 -0.10
N ARG A 388 11.26 -20.49 0.33
CA ARG A 388 12.30 -21.53 0.49
C ARG A 388 12.10 -22.61 -0.56
N ALA A 389 13.16 -23.02 -1.22
CA ALA A 389 13.16 -24.10 -2.19
C ALA A 389 14.04 -25.25 -1.74
N ALA A 390 13.80 -26.46 -2.29
CA ALA A 390 14.68 -27.61 -2.10
C ALA A 390 15.91 -27.58 -3.03
N PHE A 391 15.95 -26.62 -3.95
CA PHE A 391 17.02 -26.36 -4.91
C PHE A 391 17.73 -25.03 -4.61
N GLU A 392 18.88 -24.80 -5.24
CA GLU A 392 19.60 -23.52 -5.13
C GLU A 392 18.84 -22.42 -5.85
N VAL A 393 18.40 -21.39 -5.12
CA VAL A 393 17.69 -20.23 -5.66
C VAL A 393 18.69 -19.28 -6.31
N THR A 394 18.51 -19.03 -7.60
CA THR A 394 19.29 -18.08 -8.41
C THR A 394 18.50 -16.82 -8.71
N LEU A 395 19.17 -15.77 -9.20
CA LEU A 395 18.51 -14.56 -9.68
C LEU A 395 17.48 -14.83 -10.80
N GLN A 396 17.67 -15.91 -11.58
CA GLN A 396 16.71 -16.29 -12.62
C GLN A 396 15.41 -16.81 -11.99
N HIS A 397 15.49 -17.60 -10.92
CA HIS A 397 14.33 -18.05 -10.16
C HIS A 397 13.55 -16.87 -9.57
N GLU A 398 14.24 -15.90 -8.98
CA GLU A 398 13.61 -14.70 -8.42
C GLU A 398 12.95 -13.83 -9.49
N ARG A 399 13.58 -13.65 -10.65
CA ARG A 399 13.03 -12.88 -11.78
C ARG A 399 11.84 -13.57 -12.44
N ALA A 400 11.84 -14.89 -12.44
CA ALA A 400 10.76 -15.70 -13.01
C ALA A 400 9.61 -15.96 -12.02
N TRP A 401 9.69 -15.44 -10.78
CA TRP A 401 8.67 -15.67 -9.74
C TRP A 401 8.44 -17.15 -9.40
N THR A 402 9.47 -17.99 -9.51
CA THR A 402 9.39 -19.41 -9.13
C THR A 402 9.55 -19.62 -7.62
N VAL A 403 9.94 -18.60 -6.89
CA VAL A 403 9.97 -18.51 -5.43
C VAL A 403 9.31 -17.21 -5.00
N PHE A 404 8.68 -17.20 -3.84
CA PHE A 404 8.16 -15.95 -3.29
C PHE A 404 9.34 -15.03 -2.91
N PRO A 405 9.33 -13.74 -3.32
CA PRO A 405 10.47 -12.85 -3.10
C PRO A 405 10.69 -12.60 -1.60
N LEU A 406 11.96 -12.65 -1.20
CA LEU A 406 12.36 -12.16 0.13
C LEU A 406 12.50 -10.65 0.07
N VAL A 407 11.58 -9.94 0.70
CA VAL A 407 11.55 -8.48 0.70
C VAL A 407 11.58 -7.95 2.11
N ARG A 408 12.39 -6.94 2.34
CA ARG A 408 12.44 -6.27 3.63
C ARG A 408 11.14 -5.53 3.91
N LEU A 409 10.65 -5.61 5.15
CA LEU A 409 9.46 -4.88 5.56
C LEU A 409 9.69 -3.36 5.47
N ARG A 410 8.70 -2.67 4.94
CA ARG A 410 8.66 -1.20 4.97
C ARG A 410 8.57 -0.70 6.40
N PRO A 411 9.08 0.51 6.70
CA PRO A 411 9.07 1.07 8.06
C PRO A 411 7.69 1.04 8.73
N GLU A 412 6.63 1.28 7.97
CA GLU A 412 5.25 1.23 8.46
C GLU A 412 4.80 -0.20 8.80
N GLN A 413 5.23 -1.20 8.01
CA GLN A 413 4.94 -2.60 8.30
C GLN A 413 5.69 -3.09 9.55
N VAL A 414 6.92 -2.61 9.76
CA VAL A 414 7.67 -2.87 10.99
C VAL A 414 6.94 -2.27 12.18
N ALA A 415 6.55 -0.98 12.10
CA ALA A 415 5.83 -0.30 13.18
C ALA A 415 4.46 -0.93 13.46
N GLY A 416 3.70 -1.21 12.41
CA GLY A 416 2.39 -1.88 12.51
C GLY A 416 2.51 -3.28 13.10
N GLY A 417 3.50 -4.05 12.63
CA GLY A 417 3.80 -5.39 13.16
C GLY A 417 4.13 -5.36 14.66
N ILE A 418 5.03 -4.49 15.11
CA ILE A 418 5.36 -4.31 16.52
C ILE A 418 4.12 -3.90 17.32
N GLY A 419 3.30 -2.98 16.78
CA GLY A 419 2.05 -2.55 17.42
C GLY A 419 1.08 -3.72 17.63
N GLN A 420 0.87 -4.55 16.59
CA GLN A 420 -0.04 -5.70 16.67
C GLN A 420 0.52 -6.81 17.58
N THR A 421 1.81 -7.11 17.55
CA THR A 421 2.40 -8.13 18.43
C THR A 421 2.25 -7.80 19.90
N ALA A 422 2.16 -6.52 20.26
CA ALA A 422 1.90 -6.08 21.63
C ALA A 422 0.45 -6.33 22.09
N LYS A 423 -0.45 -6.78 21.23
CA LYS A 423 -1.87 -7.02 21.53
C LYS A 423 -2.27 -8.42 21.08
N VAL A 424 -2.89 -9.20 21.98
CA VAL A 424 -3.47 -10.53 21.66
C VAL A 424 -4.65 -10.37 20.71
N GLN A 425 -5.45 -9.33 20.94
CA GLN A 425 -6.63 -9.00 20.14
C GLN A 425 -6.24 -8.20 18.90
N THR A 426 -7.08 -8.28 17.89
CA THR A 426 -6.95 -7.49 16.69
C THR A 426 -7.06 -6.00 17.02
N ILE A 427 -6.07 -5.20 16.58
CA ILE A 427 -6.15 -3.74 16.61
C ILE A 427 -6.96 -3.34 15.38
N ASP A 428 -8.25 -3.18 15.53
CA ASP A 428 -9.18 -2.85 14.47
C ASP A 428 -9.46 -1.34 14.36
N ALA A 429 -10.27 -0.98 13.37
CA ALA A 429 -10.68 0.40 13.14
C ALA A 429 -11.74 0.91 14.13
N ASP A 430 -12.34 0.02 14.92
CA ASP A 430 -13.43 0.34 15.85
C ASP A 430 -12.92 0.88 17.21
N VAL A 431 -11.59 0.88 17.40
CA VAL A 431 -10.99 1.56 18.54
C VAL A 431 -11.35 3.05 18.57
N SER A 432 -11.47 3.62 19.76
CA SER A 432 -11.84 5.02 19.91
C SER A 432 -10.93 5.96 19.10
N TYR A 433 -11.48 7.07 18.62
CA TYR A 433 -10.74 8.06 17.83
C TYR A 433 -9.42 8.50 18.47
N THR A 434 -9.39 8.67 19.79
CA THR A 434 -8.19 9.04 20.54
C THR A 434 -7.11 7.97 20.49
N VAL A 435 -7.46 6.70 20.67
CA VAL A 435 -6.53 5.56 20.57
C VAL A 435 -5.98 5.45 19.15
N ARG A 436 -6.82 5.58 18.14
CA ARG A 436 -6.42 5.55 16.74
C ARG A 436 -5.46 6.69 16.37
N GLN A 437 -5.72 7.91 16.87
CA GLN A 437 -4.82 9.05 16.68
C GLN A 437 -3.46 8.80 17.35
N GLN A 438 -3.44 8.27 18.57
CA GLN A 438 -2.20 7.95 19.25
C GLN A 438 -1.39 6.89 18.52
N GLN A 439 -2.02 5.80 18.08
CA GLN A 439 -1.37 4.74 17.30
C GLN A 439 -0.75 5.28 16.01
N GLN A 440 -1.48 6.12 15.28
CA GLN A 440 -0.96 6.74 14.06
C GLN A 440 0.22 7.68 14.34
N GLN A 441 0.16 8.45 15.43
CA GLN A 441 1.26 9.32 15.84
C GLN A 441 2.51 8.51 16.23
N ASP A 442 2.32 7.38 16.90
CA ASP A 442 3.40 6.48 17.29
C ASP A 442 4.07 5.87 16.05
N ILE A 443 3.26 5.38 15.08
CA ILE A 443 3.76 4.86 13.80
C ILE A 443 4.53 5.95 13.05
N PHE A 444 3.97 7.14 12.91
CA PHE A 444 4.62 8.26 12.23
C PHE A 444 5.96 8.63 12.88
N SER A 445 5.98 8.71 14.22
CA SER A 445 7.20 9.02 14.98
C SER A 445 8.27 7.94 14.84
N PHE A 446 7.86 6.68 14.81
CA PHE A 446 8.77 5.57 14.55
C PHE A 446 9.33 5.61 13.13
N VAL A 447 8.48 5.75 12.11
CA VAL A 447 8.88 5.81 10.69
C VAL A 447 9.86 6.95 10.45
N LYS A 448 9.61 8.13 11.01
CA LYS A 448 10.52 9.28 10.92
C LYS A 448 11.92 8.98 11.48
N ARG A 449 12.01 8.20 12.55
CA ARG A 449 13.30 7.82 13.20
C ARG A 449 13.95 6.60 12.56
N TYR A 450 13.15 5.65 12.10
CA TYR A 450 13.61 4.43 11.45
C TYR A 450 14.16 4.72 10.03
N GLY A 451 13.61 5.71 9.37
CA GLY A 451 13.94 6.14 8.02
C GLY A 451 12.79 5.87 7.06
N ASP A 452 12.23 6.95 6.53
CA ASP A 452 11.19 6.86 5.49
C ASP A 452 11.82 6.49 4.14
N THR A 453 11.18 5.62 3.39
CA THR A 453 11.61 5.23 2.04
C THR A 453 11.31 6.30 0.98
N GLY A 454 10.55 7.32 1.31
CA GLY A 454 10.15 8.36 0.36
C GLY A 454 9.16 7.87 -0.70
N GLU A 455 9.29 8.39 -1.90
CA GLU A 455 8.46 8.01 -3.07
C GLU A 455 8.93 6.69 -3.70
N ASP A 456 10.23 6.36 -3.57
CA ASP A 456 10.88 5.17 -4.15
C ASP A 456 10.78 3.96 -3.19
N GLU A 457 9.57 3.62 -2.78
CA GLU A 457 9.33 2.64 -1.72
C GLU A 457 9.61 1.18 -2.12
N PHE A 458 9.78 0.90 -3.41
CA PHE A 458 10.06 -0.44 -3.93
C PHE A 458 11.53 -0.64 -4.30
N GLU A 459 12.38 0.37 -4.13
CA GLU A 459 13.81 0.19 -4.27
C GLU A 459 14.38 -0.64 -3.11
N ASP A 460 15.24 -1.60 -3.44
CA ASP A 460 15.93 -2.40 -2.43
C ASP A 460 16.95 -1.53 -1.69
N ARG A 461 16.58 -1.13 -0.49
CA ARG A 461 17.45 -0.38 0.43
C ARG A 461 17.91 -1.30 1.55
N GLY A 462 19.16 -1.62 1.57
CA GLY A 462 19.80 -2.40 2.63
C GLY A 462 19.50 -1.83 4.02
N GLY A 463 19.49 -2.71 5.04
CA GLY A 463 19.31 -2.29 6.43
C GLY A 463 20.48 -1.48 6.97
N THR A 464 20.19 -0.45 7.75
CA THR A 464 21.21 0.36 8.41
C THR A 464 21.44 -0.08 9.85
N ILE A 465 22.65 0.16 10.36
CA ILE A 465 22.99 -0.06 11.78
C ILE A 465 22.07 0.76 12.68
N THR A 466 21.76 1.99 12.29
CA THR A 466 20.86 2.89 13.04
C THR A 466 19.47 2.29 13.20
N GLN A 467 18.91 1.70 12.14
CA GLN A 467 17.62 1.01 12.20
C GLN A 467 17.65 -0.18 13.15
N ARG A 468 18.72 -0.98 13.10
CA ARG A 468 18.88 -2.12 14.02
C ARG A 468 19.02 -1.66 15.47
N LEU A 469 19.81 -0.62 15.75
CA LEU A 469 19.93 -0.05 17.09
C LEU A 469 18.60 0.53 17.59
N LEU A 470 17.80 1.14 16.74
CA LEU A 470 16.47 1.63 17.10
C LEU A 470 15.51 0.49 17.48
N MET A 471 15.59 -0.65 16.79
CA MET A 471 14.81 -1.84 17.12
C MET A 471 15.25 -2.43 18.47
N MET A 472 16.55 -2.52 18.72
CA MET A 472 17.09 -3.14 19.94
C MET A 472 16.91 -2.27 21.20
N ASN A 473 17.03 -0.95 21.08
CA ASN A 473 17.12 -0.03 22.23
C ASN A 473 16.02 1.04 22.24
N GLY A 474 15.15 1.08 21.24
CA GLY A 474 14.13 2.11 21.14
C GLY A 474 12.92 1.85 22.05
N ASN A 475 12.42 2.90 22.72
CA ASN A 475 11.26 2.82 23.61
C ASN A 475 10.04 2.20 22.91
N PHE A 476 9.90 2.40 21.59
CA PHE A 476 8.78 1.87 20.85
C PHE A 476 8.69 0.34 20.92
N VAL A 477 9.82 -0.37 20.87
CA VAL A 477 9.89 -1.83 21.05
C VAL A 477 9.80 -2.18 22.53
N THR A 478 10.64 -1.57 23.36
CA THR A 478 10.75 -1.89 24.79
C THR A 478 9.40 -1.73 25.50
N ASP A 479 8.66 -0.64 25.26
CA ASP A 479 7.36 -0.40 25.93
C ASP A 479 6.29 -1.40 25.50
N ARG A 480 6.45 -2.05 24.33
CA ARG A 480 5.51 -3.03 23.77
C ARG A 480 5.86 -4.49 24.07
N THR A 481 7.08 -4.75 24.54
CA THR A 481 7.49 -6.10 24.96
C THR A 481 7.43 -6.30 26.47
N ARG A 482 7.40 -5.23 27.27
CA ARG A 482 7.42 -5.29 28.74
C ARG A 482 6.26 -6.08 29.31
N SER A 483 6.56 -6.99 30.21
CA SER A 483 5.60 -7.77 31.00
C SER A 483 4.96 -6.97 32.13
N SER A 484 5.57 -5.84 32.53
CA SER A 484 5.03 -4.95 33.59
C SER A 484 3.78 -4.17 33.16
N ASP A 485 3.37 -4.21 31.89
CA ASP A 485 2.13 -3.64 31.40
C ASP A 485 1.12 -4.78 31.09
N ASP A 486 0.12 -4.93 31.95
CA ASP A 486 -0.94 -5.95 31.85
C ASP A 486 -1.71 -5.88 30.52
N SER A 487 -1.58 -4.80 29.76
CA SER A 487 -2.17 -4.67 28.44
C SER A 487 -1.34 -5.33 27.35
N ASN A 488 -0.07 -5.63 27.58
CA ASN A 488 0.84 -6.23 26.62
C ASN A 488 0.67 -7.75 26.50
N THR A 489 0.95 -8.25 25.33
CA THR A 489 0.83 -9.68 25.00
C THR A 489 1.71 -10.56 25.90
N ALA A 490 2.94 -10.14 26.22
CA ALA A 490 3.85 -10.89 27.10
C ALA A 490 3.22 -11.15 28.48
N ALA A 491 2.68 -10.10 29.14
CA ALA A 491 2.01 -10.25 30.43
C ALA A 491 0.76 -11.13 30.33
N ARG A 492 -0.04 -10.94 29.27
CA ARG A 492 -1.27 -11.72 29.06
C ARG A 492 -0.99 -13.19 28.81
N ILE A 493 0.00 -13.51 27.99
CA ILE A 493 0.39 -14.91 27.74
C ILE A 493 0.92 -15.55 29.02
N ALA A 494 1.75 -14.84 29.79
CA ALA A 494 2.23 -15.34 31.07
C ALA A 494 1.08 -15.73 32.04
N ALA A 495 -0.05 -15.01 31.97
CA ALA A 495 -1.21 -15.22 32.84
C ALA A 495 -2.21 -16.27 32.32
N ILE A 496 -2.35 -16.45 30.98
CA ILE A 496 -3.45 -17.25 30.40
C ILE A 496 -3.00 -18.51 29.67
N ALA A 497 -1.70 -18.68 29.37
CA ALA A 497 -1.20 -19.87 28.71
C ALA A 497 -1.36 -21.09 29.66
N GLU A 498 -1.80 -22.23 29.10
CA GLU A 498 -2.07 -23.46 29.87
C GLU A 498 -0.76 -24.04 30.47
N ASP A 499 0.31 -23.97 29.69
CA ASP A 499 1.65 -24.39 30.10
C ASP A 499 2.74 -23.58 29.38
N ASP A 500 4.00 -23.91 29.63
CA ASP A 500 5.14 -23.22 29.02
C ASP A 500 5.27 -23.49 27.51
N THR A 501 4.82 -24.66 27.04
CA THR A 501 4.78 -24.99 25.61
C THR A 501 3.79 -24.09 24.88
N ASP A 502 2.58 -23.97 25.43
CA ASP A 502 1.55 -23.09 24.88
C ASP A 502 2.00 -21.61 24.89
N ALA A 503 2.66 -21.16 25.98
CA ALA A 503 3.21 -19.81 26.06
C ALA A 503 4.23 -19.50 24.94
N ILE A 504 5.15 -20.44 24.68
CA ILE A 504 6.14 -20.32 23.60
C ILE A 504 5.44 -20.31 22.23
N GLU A 505 4.53 -21.25 21.98
CA GLU A 505 3.83 -21.38 20.71
C GLU A 505 3.00 -20.12 20.38
N ILE A 506 2.23 -19.60 21.35
CA ILE A 506 1.46 -18.36 21.20
C ILE A 506 2.39 -17.19 20.90
N THR A 507 3.56 -17.09 21.57
CA THR A 507 4.53 -16.01 21.31
C THR A 507 5.05 -16.04 19.87
N TYR A 508 5.42 -17.23 19.36
CA TYR A 508 5.84 -17.41 17.97
C TYR A 508 4.73 -17.06 16.98
N LEU A 509 3.50 -17.48 17.27
CA LEU A 509 2.32 -17.14 16.45
C LEU A 509 2.10 -15.61 16.39
N CYS A 510 2.13 -14.91 17.53
CA CYS A 510 1.93 -13.47 17.60
C CYS A 510 3.01 -12.68 16.84
N VAL A 511 4.27 -13.12 16.89
CA VAL A 511 5.39 -12.35 16.34
C VAL A 511 5.73 -12.78 14.92
N LEU A 512 5.86 -14.08 14.68
CA LEU A 512 6.34 -14.65 13.41
C LEU A 512 5.24 -15.35 12.60
N THR A 513 4.03 -15.49 13.15
CA THR A 513 2.89 -16.16 12.49
C THR A 513 3.19 -17.62 12.11
N ARG A 514 4.07 -18.28 12.86
CA ARG A 514 4.42 -19.69 12.72
C ARG A 514 4.62 -20.36 14.06
N LEU A 515 4.60 -21.66 14.10
CA LEU A 515 5.02 -22.41 15.28
C LEU A 515 6.55 -22.41 15.40
N PRO A 516 7.09 -22.57 16.64
CA PRO A 516 8.51 -22.79 16.83
C PRO A 516 8.94 -24.14 16.24
N SER A 517 10.16 -24.23 15.74
CA SER A 517 10.78 -25.51 15.46
C SER A 517 11.01 -26.29 16.77
N GLU A 518 11.26 -27.59 16.68
CA GLU A 518 11.54 -28.42 17.85
C GLU A 518 12.78 -27.89 18.62
N THR A 519 13.80 -27.46 17.92
CA THR A 519 15.00 -26.87 18.53
C THR A 519 14.69 -25.56 19.26
N GLU A 520 13.93 -24.66 18.63
CA GLU A 520 13.52 -23.41 19.26
C GLU A 520 12.65 -23.66 20.49
N ARG A 521 11.66 -24.55 20.39
CA ARG A 521 10.78 -24.93 21.50
C ARG A 521 11.60 -25.46 22.69
N ASN A 522 12.48 -26.43 22.46
CA ASN A 522 13.28 -27.03 23.51
C ASN A 522 14.22 -26.04 24.18
N HIS A 523 14.80 -25.11 23.43
CA HIS A 523 15.66 -24.06 23.97
C HIS A 523 14.91 -23.18 24.98
N PHE A 524 13.72 -22.68 24.62
CA PHE A 524 12.94 -21.81 25.52
C PHE A 524 12.26 -22.57 26.65
N LEU A 525 11.87 -23.83 26.46
CA LEU A 525 11.42 -24.67 27.56
C LEU A 525 12.50 -24.85 28.62
N THR A 526 13.73 -25.11 28.22
CA THR A 526 14.86 -25.19 29.16
C THR A 526 15.03 -23.88 29.92
N ALA A 527 15.01 -22.74 29.23
CA ALA A 527 15.14 -21.43 29.87
C ALA A 527 14.00 -21.15 30.89
N LEU A 528 12.75 -21.57 30.59
CA LEU A 528 11.61 -21.42 31.51
C LEU A 528 11.67 -22.37 32.71
N HIS A 529 12.20 -23.58 32.55
CA HIS A 529 12.37 -24.54 33.64
C HIS A 529 13.51 -24.19 34.61
N GLU A 530 14.52 -23.46 34.16
CA GLU A 530 15.68 -23.07 34.97
C GLU A 530 15.41 -21.86 35.89
N VAL A 531 14.26 -21.16 35.72
CA VAL A 531 13.98 -19.93 36.46
C VAL A 531 12.88 -20.13 37.52
N SER A 532 12.88 -19.27 38.54
CA SER A 532 11.81 -19.21 39.54
C SER A 532 10.50 -18.68 38.94
N PRO A 533 9.35 -19.01 39.52
CA PRO A 533 8.06 -18.52 39.00
C PRO A 533 7.98 -17.01 38.80
N GLY A 534 8.64 -16.22 39.66
CA GLY A 534 8.66 -14.75 39.52
C GLY A 534 9.56 -14.23 38.38
N GLN A 535 10.37 -15.07 37.77
CA GLN A 535 11.22 -14.71 36.63
C GLN A 535 10.65 -15.21 35.29
N ARG A 536 9.59 -16.03 35.32
CA ARG A 536 8.94 -16.58 34.11
C ARG A 536 8.47 -15.49 33.15
N GLU A 537 7.88 -14.43 33.67
CA GLU A 537 7.44 -13.29 32.87
C GLU A 537 8.60 -12.60 32.16
N GLN A 538 9.77 -12.48 32.82
CA GLN A 538 10.96 -11.90 32.22
C GLN A 538 11.50 -12.75 31.06
N VAL A 539 11.48 -14.08 31.17
CA VAL A 539 11.89 -14.97 30.08
C VAL A 539 10.96 -14.83 28.87
N LEU A 540 9.65 -14.69 29.10
CA LEU A 540 8.70 -14.43 28.01
C LEU A 540 8.89 -13.04 27.38
N GLU A 541 9.18 -12.02 28.18
CA GLU A 541 9.54 -10.68 27.67
C GLU A 541 10.80 -10.76 26.78
N ASP A 542 11.83 -11.46 27.24
CA ASP A 542 13.09 -11.66 26.49
C ASP A 542 12.84 -12.47 25.19
N LEU A 543 11.94 -13.45 25.22
CA LEU A 543 11.51 -14.18 24.03
C LEU A 543 10.82 -13.24 23.02
N PHE A 544 9.86 -12.44 23.44
CA PHE A 544 9.21 -11.45 22.57
C PHE A 544 10.22 -10.49 21.96
N TRP A 545 11.10 -9.93 22.80
CA TRP A 545 12.14 -9.01 22.34
C TRP A 545 13.08 -9.67 21.33
N THR A 546 13.49 -10.91 21.58
CA THR A 546 14.36 -11.69 20.68
C THR A 546 13.71 -11.92 19.33
N LEU A 547 12.44 -12.32 19.30
CA LEU A 547 11.72 -12.58 18.06
C LEU A 547 11.47 -11.30 17.24
N ILE A 548 11.08 -10.20 17.87
CA ILE A 548 10.90 -8.89 17.20
C ILE A 548 12.22 -8.39 16.60
N ASN A 549 13.34 -8.66 17.29
CA ASN A 549 14.68 -8.30 16.81
C ASN A 549 15.31 -9.33 15.86
N SER A 550 14.62 -10.41 15.55
CA SER A 550 15.10 -11.40 14.59
C SER A 550 15.13 -10.86 13.15
N THR A 551 15.94 -11.44 12.32
CA THR A 551 15.94 -11.15 10.88
C THR A 551 14.61 -11.55 10.26
N GLU A 552 14.04 -12.69 10.68
CA GLU A 552 12.77 -13.21 10.17
C GLU A 552 11.61 -12.21 10.37
N PHE A 553 11.54 -11.53 11.53
CA PHE A 553 10.50 -10.51 11.77
C PHE A 553 10.59 -9.36 10.77
N SER A 554 11.81 -8.96 10.38
CA SER A 554 12.06 -7.78 9.54
C SER A 554 11.87 -8.04 8.03
N TRP A 555 11.50 -9.26 7.63
CA TRP A 555 11.34 -9.66 6.23
C TRP A 555 9.95 -10.24 5.97
N ASN A 556 9.44 -9.98 4.78
CA ASN A 556 8.32 -10.71 4.20
C ASN A 556 8.87 -11.94 3.44
N HIS A 557 8.30 -13.11 3.71
CA HIS A 557 8.81 -14.38 3.21
C HIS A 557 7.71 -15.39 2.95
#